data_d61f86cf2490c0487da811ee22bfe6c3
#
_entry.id   d61f86cf2490c0487da811ee22bfe6c3
#
_cell.length_a   1.000
_cell.length_b   1.000
_cell.length_c   1.000
_cell.angle_alpha   90.00
_cell.angle_beta   90.00
_cell.angle_gamma   90.00
#
_symmetry.space_group_name_H-M   'P 1'
#
loop_
_entity.id
_entity.type
_entity.pdbx_description
1 polymer ?
#
loop_
_entity_poly.entity_id
_entity_poly.type
_entity_poly.pdbx_seq_one_letter_code
_entity_poly.pdbx_strand_id
1 'polypeptide(L)'
;MLKHGSLAIAVVQRQVMLVQAARTHSQRERWVDVYTYTPFGERVFLASDVPLARIAARDILTIFPEDDAVRVPTAGMLELPAKAFCEYMELSSRTQKRYEQLFNAWEPKARRRWWIY
;
A
#
# COMPACT_ATOMS: atom_id res chain seq x y z
N MET A 1 -13.44 -10.11 7.25
CA MET A 1 -13.78 -10.37 5.84
C MET A 1 -13.56 -9.10 5.01
N LEU A 2 -12.87 -9.21 3.92
CA LEU A 2 -12.62 -8.09 3.02
C LEU A 2 -13.66 -8.09 1.90
N LYS A 3 -14.53 -7.09 1.90
CA LYS A 3 -15.62 -7.00 0.92
C LYS A 3 -15.15 -6.39 -0.39
N HIS A 4 -15.75 -6.78 -1.49
CA HIS A 4 -15.53 -6.17 -2.80
C HIS A 4 -15.65 -4.64 -2.72
N GLY A 5 -14.66 -3.93 -3.25
CA GLY A 5 -14.64 -2.47 -3.23
C GLY A 5 -14.07 -1.84 -1.96
N SER A 6 -13.79 -2.62 -0.91
CA SER A 6 -13.17 -2.09 0.32
C SER A 6 -11.78 -1.55 0.03
N LEU A 7 -11.47 -0.40 0.60
CA LEU A 7 -10.15 0.22 0.53
C LEU A 7 -9.30 -0.20 1.71
N ALA A 8 -8.03 -0.43 1.44
CA ALA A 8 -7.06 -0.84 2.44
C ALA A 8 -5.68 -0.28 2.11
N ILE A 9 -4.79 -0.33 3.07
CA ILE A 9 -3.38 -0.03 2.88
C ILE A 9 -2.63 -1.35 3.01
N ALA A 10 -1.80 -1.67 2.04
CA ALA A 10 -1.07 -2.91 2.01
C ALA A 10 0.36 -2.71 1.51
N VAL A 11 1.23 -3.67 1.83
CA VAL A 11 2.58 -3.72 1.28
C VAL A 11 2.55 -4.54 -0.01
N VAL A 12 2.88 -3.90 -1.12
CA VAL A 12 2.94 -4.52 -2.44
C VAL A 12 4.33 -4.28 -3.01
N GLN A 13 5.07 -5.34 -3.28
CA GLN A 13 6.44 -5.25 -3.81
C GLN A 13 7.33 -4.30 -2.97
N ARG A 14 7.29 -4.45 -1.65
CA ARG A 14 8.05 -3.65 -0.68
C ARG A 14 7.66 -2.18 -0.61
N GLN A 15 6.53 -1.80 -1.19
CA GLN A 15 6.00 -0.45 -1.12
C GLN A 15 4.64 -0.45 -0.44
N VAL A 16 4.38 0.58 0.36
CA VAL A 16 3.05 0.79 0.91
C VAL A 16 2.17 1.42 -0.17
N MET A 17 1.08 0.76 -0.50
CA MET A 17 0.16 1.18 -1.54
C MET A 17 -1.27 1.22 -1.03
N LEU A 18 -2.07 2.11 -1.61
CA LEU A 18 -3.52 2.05 -1.45
C LEU A 18 -4.04 0.95 -2.38
N VAL A 19 -4.87 0.06 -1.84
CA VAL A 19 -5.45 -1.05 -2.58
C VAL A 19 -6.96 -1.10 -2.40
N GLN A 20 -7.64 -1.68 -3.38
CA GLN A 20 -9.07 -1.88 -3.34
C GLN A 20 -9.38 -3.35 -3.65
N ALA A 21 -10.19 -3.98 -2.82
CA ALA A 21 -10.54 -5.37 -3.02
C ALA A 21 -11.27 -5.57 -4.34
N ALA A 22 -10.74 -6.44 -5.18
CA ALA A 22 -11.32 -6.75 -6.49
C ALA A 22 -12.51 -7.71 -6.39
N ARG A 23 -12.63 -8.42 -5.27
CA ARG A 23 -13.75 -9.31 -4.96
C ARG A 23 -13.91 -9.43 -3.44
N THR A 24 -14.96 -10.08 -3.00
CA THR A 24 -15.12 -10.38 -1.57
C THR A 24 -14.24 -11.58 -1.20
N HIS A 25 -13.50 -11.45 -0.11
CA HIS A 25 -12.60 -12.48 0.41
C HIS A 25 -13.03 -12.91 1.80
N SER A 26 -12.96 -14.21 2.08
CA SER A 26 -13.21 -14.72 3.42
C SER A 26 -11.99 -14.51 4.32
N GLN A 27 -12.18 -14.59 5.64
CA GLN A 27 -11.08 -14.48 6.61
C GLN A 27 -10.08 -15.63 6.51
N ARG A 28 -10.45 -16.73 5.87
CA ARG A 28 -9.60 -17.91 5.73
C ARG A 28 -8.70 -17.86 4.50
N GLU A 29 -8.96 -16.94 3.58
CA GLU A 29 -8.15 -16.82 2.38
C GLU A 29 -6.78 -16.21 2.70
N ARG A 30 -5.73 -16.85 2.22
CA ARG A 30 -4.35 -16.38 2.40
C ARG A 30 -3.95 -15.37 1.35
N TRP A 31 -4.62 -15.34 0.22
CA TRP A 31 -4.32 -14.50 -0.92
C TRP A 31 -5.51 -13.60 -1.23
N VAL A 32 -5.23 -12.36 -1.53
CA VAL A 32 -6.23 -11.34 -1.79
C VAL A 32 -5.98 -10.73 -3.15
N ASP A 33 -7.02 -10.65 -3.98
CA ASP A 33 -6.94 -9.98 -5.27
C ASP A 33 -7.37 -8.52 -5.10
N VAL A 34 -6.48 -7.60 -5.47
CA VAL A 34 -6.69 -6.18 -5.26
C VAL A 34 -6.31 -5.37 -6.49
N TYR A 35 -6.97 -4.22 -6.65
CA TYR A 35 -6.53 -3.16 -7.53
C TYR A 35 -5.57 -2.28 -6.75
N THR A 36 -4.47 -1.87 -7.38
CA THR A 36 -3.45 -1.04 -6.74
C THR A 36 -3.53 0.40 -7.25
N TYR A 37 -3.25 1.34 -6.36
CA TYR A 37 -3.27 2.77 -6.63
C TYR A 37 -1.96 3.39 -6.15
N THR A 38 -1.42 4.31 -6.96
CA THR A 38 -0.20 5.05 -6.63
C THR A 38 -0.51 6.49 -6.28
N PRO A 39 0.25 7.12 -5.37
CA PRO A 39 0.07 8.54 -5.06
C PRO A 39 0.28 9.41 -6.30
N PHE A 40 -0.62 10.38 -6.49
CA PHE A 40 -0.53 11.32 -7.60
C PHE A 40 -0.43 12.78 -7.11
N GLY A 41 -0.94 13.06 -5.94
CA GLY A 41 -0.93 14.38 -5.35
C GLY A 41 -1.37 14.30 -3.90
N GLU A 42 -1.70 15.43 -3.30
CA GLU A 42 -2.20 15.45 -1.94
C GLU A 42 -3.56 14.75 -1.87
N ARG A 43 -3.61 13.63 -1.13
CA ARG A 43 -4.79 12.79 -0.93
C ARG A 43 -5.35 12.13 -2.19
N VAL A 44 -4.69 12.29 -3.34
CA VAL A 44 -5.16 11.75 -4.63
C VAL A 44 -4.29 10.57 -5.05
N PHE A 45 -4.94 9.52 -5.51
CA PHE A 45 -4.29 8.28 -5.95
C PHE A 45 -4.80 7.89 -7.33
N LEU A 46 -3.89 7.42 -8.18
CA LEU A 46 -4.22 6.93 -9.52
C LEU A 46 -4.11 5.41 -9.58
N ALA A 47 -4.98 4.78 -10.37
CA ALA A 47 -4.86 3.37 -10.68
C ALA A 47 -3.49 3.09 -11.30
N SER A 48 -2.83 2.03 -10.83
CA SER A 48 -1.52 1.62 -11.33
C SER A 48 -1.61 1.04 -12.74
N ASP A 49 -0.47 1.03 -13.45
CA ASP A 49 -0.36 0.43 -14.78
C ASP A 49 -0.64 -1.08 -14.76
N VAL A 50 -0.31 -1.74 -13.65
CA VAL A 50 -0.72 -3.14 -13.40
C VAL A 50 -1.89 -3.10 -12.42
N PRO A 51 -3.13 -3.06 -12.94
CA PRO A 51 -4.27 -2.77 -12.10
C PRO A 51 -4.61 -3.87 -11.09
N LEU A 52 -4.43 -5.13 -11.44
CA LEU A 52 -4.81 -6.26 -10.59
C LEU A 52 -3.57 -6.96 -10.06
N ALA A 53 -3.50 -7.08 -8.74
CA ALA A 53 -2.41 -7.78 -8.05
C ALA A 53 -2.97 -8.80 -7.08
N ARG A 54 -2.22 -9.87 -6.86
CA ARG A 54 -2.51 -10.84 -5.81
C ARG A 54 -1.48 -10.67 -4.71
N ILE A 55 -1.94 -10.37 -3.51
CA ILE A 55 -1.09 -10.14 -2.34
C ILE A 55 -1.44 -11.10 -1.22
N ALA A 56 -0.51 -11.31 -0.30
CA ALA A 56 -0.79 -12.08 0.91
C ALA A 56 -1.70 -11.27 1.83
N ALA A 57 -2.70 -11.91 2.42
CA ALA A 57 -3.60 -11.24 3.35
C ALA A 57 -2.86 -10.61 4.53
N ARG A 58 -1.75 -11.20 4.97
CA ARG A 58 -0.90 -10.68 6.05
C ARG A 58 -0.20 -9.36 5.69
N ASP A 59 -0.09 -9.02 4.41
CA ASP A 59 0.53 -7.78 3.94
C ASP A 59 -0.44 -6.59 4.00
N ILE A 60 -1.70 -6.82 4.33
CA ILE A 60 -2.68 -5.75 4.55
C ILE A 60 -2.41 -5.13 5.93
N LEU A 61 -2.09 -3.85 5.95
CA LEU A 61 -1.75 -3.12 7.18
C LEU A 61 -2.99 -2.61 7.89
N THR A 62 -3.95 -2.08 7.14
CA THR A 62 -5.21 -1.58 7.69
C THR A 62 -6.29 -1.60 6.61
N ILE A 63 -7.54 -1.75 7.03
CA ILE A 63 -8.71 -1.70 6.16
C ILE A 63 -9.52 -0.47 6.58
N PHE A 64 -9.83 0.39 5.61
CA PHE A 64 -10.62 1.58 5.90
C PHE A 64 -12.09 1.20 6.10
N PRO A 65 -12.79 1.85 7.06
CA PRO A 65 -14.24 1.67 7.21
C PRO A 65 -14.99 2.07 5.94
N GLU A 66 -16.10 1.41 5.67
CA GLU A 66 -16.95 1.73 4.51
C GLU A 66 -17.52 3.15 4.57
N ASP A 67 -17.62 3.72 5.77
CA ASP A 67 -18.16 5.06 6.01
C ASP A 67 -17.19 6.19 5.66
N ASP A 68 -15.93 5.89 5.36
CA ASP A 68 -14.98 6.90 4.95
C ASP A 68 -15.39 7.48 3.59
N ALA A 69 -15.54 8.81 3.55
CA ALA A 69 -15.98 9.53 2.36
C ALA A 69 -14.86 9.62 1.33
N VAL A 70 -14.74 8.58 0.52
CA VAL A 70 -13.80 8.54 -0.59
C VAL A 70 -14.46 9.17 -1.82
N ARG A 71 -13.78 10.15 -2.41
CA ARG A 71 -14.24 10.77 -3.65
C ARG A 71 -13.58 10.14 -4.86
N VAL A 72 -14.31 10.05 -5.95
CA VAL A 72 -13.79 9.59 -7.23
C VAL A 72 -13.92 10.78 -8.22
N PRO A 73 -12.89 11.66 -8.28
CA PRO A 73 -12.94 12.84 -9.17
C PRO A 73 -13.09 12.46 -10.64
N THR A 74 -12.39 11.40 -11.07
CA THR A 74 -12.48 10.83 -12.41
C THR A 74 -12.27 9.33 -12.33
N ALA A 75 -12.62 8.62 -13.41
CA ALA A 75 -12.40 7.17 -13.47
C ALA A 75 -10.91 6.83 -13.28
N GLY A 76 -10.62 5.86 -12.44
CA GLY A 76 -9.25 5.45 -12.12
C GLY A 76 -8.52 6.34 -11.12
N MET A 77 -9.21 7.30 -10.52
CA MET A 77 -8.65 8.23 -9.54
C MET A 77 -9.46 8.17 -8.25
N LEU A 78 -8.77 8.11 -7.10
CA LEU A 78 -9.40 8.14 -5.77
C LEU A 78 -8.82 9.29 -4.97
N GLU A 79 -9.68 9.97 -4.22
CA GLU A 79 -9.28 10.99 -3.25
C GLU A 79 -9.67 10.53 -1.85
N LEU A 80 -8.66 10.40 -0.97
CA LEU A 80 -8.88 10.01 0.42
C LEU A 80 -9.25 11.20 1.28
N PRO A 81 -10.12 11.01 2.30
CA PRO A 81 -10.31 12.03 3.33
C PRO A 81 -8.99 12.26 4.09
N ALA A 82 -8.84 13.44 4.69
CA ALA A 82 -7.61 13.85 5.35
C ALA A 82 -7.13 12.84 6.41
N LYS A 83 -8.05 12.31 7.20
CA LYS A 83 -7.74 11.32 8.25
C LYS A 83 -7.16 10.03 7.66
N ALA A 84 -7.76 9.50 6.60
CA ALA A 84 -7.29 8.30 5.93
C ALA A 84 -5.93 8.55 5.27
N PHE A 85 -5.73 9.72 4.68
CA PHE A 85 -4.45 10.08 4.08
C PHE A 85 -3.33 10.21 5.12
N CYS A 86 -3.62 10.78 6.29
CA CYS A 86 -2.66 10.84 7.39
C CYS A 86 -2.22 9.44 7.84
N GLU A 87 -3.17 8.51 7.93
CA GLU A 87 -2.86 7.11 8.27
C GLU A 87 -1.99 6.45 7.20
N TYR A 88 -2.30 6.68 5.92
CA TYR A 88 -1.48 6.20 4.81
C TYR A 88 -0.04 6.74 4.91
N MET A 89 0.13 8.04 5.14
CA MET A 89 1.45 8.66 5.25
C MET A 89 2.24 8.12 6.43
N GLU A 90 1.59 7.90 7.56
CA GLU A 90 2.22 7.34 8.74
C GLU A 90 2.72 5.92 8.49
N LEU A 91 1.87 5.05 7.94
CA LEU A 91 2.23 3.67 7.63
C LEU A 91 3.32 3.59 6.55
N SER A 92 3.23 4.42 5.53
CA SER A 92 4.24 4.51 4.47
C SER A 92 5.61 4.90 5.05
N SER A 93 5.64 5.91 5.91
CA SER A 93 6.86 6.39 6.55
C SER A 93 7.48 5.33 7.48
N ARG A 94 6.67 4.64 8.27
CA ARG A 94 7.15 3.56 9.16
C ARG A 94 7.75 2.40 8.36
N THR A 95 7.10 2.00 7.31
CA THR A 95 7.57 0.90 6.47
C THR A 95 8.86 1.27 5.76
N GLN A 96 8.96 2.48 5.24
CA GLN A 96 10.18 2.98 4.62
C GLN A 96 11.34 3.02 5.61
N LYS A 97 11.13 3.53 6.81
CA LYS A 97 12.16 3.54 7.87
C LYS A 97 12.62 2.14 8.23
N ARG A 98 11.70 1.18 8.31
CA ARG A 98 12.03 -0.21 8.59
C ARG A 98 12.94 -0.79 7.50
N TYR A 99 12.65 -0.56 6.24
CA TYR A 99 13.48 -1.02 5.14
C TYR A 99 14.84 -0.30 5.13
N GLU A 100 14.89 0.98 5.41
CA GLU A 100 16.13 1.74 5.54
C GLU A 100 17.01 1.19 6.65
N GLN A 101 16.43 0.87 7.80
CA GLN A 101 17.17 0.28 8.92
C GLN A 101 17.75 -1.09 8.55
N LEU A 102 16.98 -1.94 7.88
CA LEU A 102 17.45 -3.22 7.39
C LEU A 102 18.57 -3.05 6.38
N PHE A 103 18.43 -2.11 5.46
CA PHE A 103 19.42 -1.79 4.45
C PHE A 103 20.71 -1.26 5.09
N ASN A 104 20.59 -0.32 6.05
CA ASN A 104 21.73 0.24 6.77
C ASN A 104 22.48 -0.80 7.62
N ALA A 105 21.75 -1.75 8.19
CA ALA A 105 22.39 -2.86 8.91
C ALA A 105 23.19 -3.78 7.97
N TRP A 106 22.83 -3.83 6.70
CA TRP A 106 23.47 -4.66 5.68
C TRP A 106 24.56 -3.92 4.90
N GLU A 107 24.38 -2.63 4.69
CA GLU A 107 25.20 -1.76 3.85
C GLU A 107 26.69 -1.64 4.26
N PRO A 108 27.07 -1.64 5.55
CA PRO A 108 28.47 -1.49 5.92
C PRO A 108 29.39 -2.54 5.29
N LYS A 109 28.90 -3.75 5.09
CA LYS A 109 29.66 -4.81 4.39
C LYS A 109 29.74 -4.57 2.89
N ALA A 110 28.65 -4.09 2.30
CA ALA A 110 28.61 -3.77 0.87
C ALA A 110 29.48 -2.54 0.55
N ARG A 111 29.42 -1.50 1.37
CA ARG A 111 30.27 -0.29 1.20
C ARG A 111 31.75 -0.61 1.29
N ARG A 112 32.17 -1.46 2.21
CA ARG A 112 33.58 -1.88 2.33
C ARG A 112 34.06 -2.55 1.05
N ARG A 113 33.24 -3.34 0.38
CA ARG A 113 33.56 -3.95 -0.90
C ARG A 113 33.73 -2.93 -2.03
N TRP A 114 32.88 -1.92 -2.05
CA TRP A 114 32.91 -0.87 -3.07
C TRP A 114 34.09 0.09 -2.92
N TRP A 115 34.54 0.34 -1.67
CA TRP A 115 35.63 1.25 -1.38
C TRP A 115 37.01 0.65 -1.65
N ILE A 116 37.11 -0.65 -1.81
CA ILE A 116 38.35 -1.34 -2.14
C ILE A 116 38.66 -1.25 -3.64
N TYR A 117 37.67 -0.89 -4.40
CA TYR A 117 37.78 -0.66 -5.85
C TYR A 117 37.68 0.80 -6.23
#